data_925c06e890ca96c9339c70d1f53c71ea
#
_entry.id   925c06e890ca96c9339c70d1f53c71ea
#
_cell.length_a   1.000
_cell.length_b   1.000
_cell.length_c   1.000
_cell.angle_alpha   90.00
_cell.angle_beta   90.00
_cell.angle_gamma   90.00
#
_symmetry.space_group_name_H-M   'P 1'
#
loop_
_entity.id
_entity.type
_entity.pdbx_description
1 polymer ?
#
loop_
_entity_poly.entity_id
_entity_poly.type
_entity_poly.pdbx_seq_one_letter_code
_entity_poly.pdbx_strand_id
1 'polypeptide(L)'
;PLDSFFPSMTKESAQKDIEDGLIEVGLTSDYLGRYPHELSGGQCQLVAIARALMPKPQLLICDEAVSALDASIRGEIIDLLLRIKSEKKLTMIFIAHDLAVVRKICDRVIVMQSGKIVEQGPTEKVFFEPEKEYTANLLSAVPVPDPRKEKEKYIQRTQAE
;
A
#
# COMPACT_ATOMS: atom_id res chain seq x y z
N PRO A 1 20.69 -5.08 4.64
CA PRO A 1 20.53 -4.65 3.24
C PRO A 1 21.66 -3.75 2.76
N LEU A 2 22.10 -2.74 3.58
CA LEU A 2 23.14 -1.80 3.15
C LEU A 2 24.45 -2.51 2.79
N ASP A 3 24.92 -3.46 3.60
CA ASP A 3 26.14 -4.22 3.33
C ASP A 3 26.10 -4.97 1.99
N SER A 4 24.92 -5.45 1.60
CA SER A 4 24.73 -6.18 0.35
C SER A 4 24.69 -5.27 -0.88
N PHE A 5 24.12 -4.06 -0.73
CA PHE A 5 23.97 -3.09 -1.84
C PHE A 5 25.15 -2.10 -1.92
N PHE A 6 25.80 -1.83 -0.80
CA PHE A 6 26.87 -0.84 -0.68
C PHE A 6 28.04 -1.40 0.14
N PRO A 7 28.79 -2.40 -0.37
CA PRO A 7 29.83 -3.11 0.40
C PRO A 7 31.03 -2.22 0.80
N SER A 8 31.19 -1.05 0.20
CA SER A 8 32.25 -0.08 0.53
C SER A 8 31.80 1.00 1.52
N MET A 9 30.57 0.95 2.04
CA MET A 9 30.04 1.93 2.98
C MET A 9 30.70 1.76 4.36
N THR A 10 31.11 2.85 5.00
CA THR A 10 31.61 2.81 6.38
C THR A 10 30.44 2.59 7.36
N LYS A 11 30.74 2.06 8.57
CA LYS A 11 29.70 1.84 9.59
C LYS A 11 29.02 3.14 10.00
N GLU A 12 29.78 4.23 10.10
CA GLU A 12 29.26 5.54 10.47
C GLU A 12 28.30 6.07 9.39
N SER A 13 28.66 5.93 8.11
CA SER A 13 27.79 6.32 7.00
C SER A 13 26.51 5.47 6.95
N ALA A 14 26.65 4.15 7.15
CA ALA A 14 25.52 3.23 7.18
C ALA A 14 24.56 3.57 8.34
N GLN A 15 25.09 3.88 9.53
CA GLN A 15 24.26 4.26 10.66
C GLN A 15 23.49 5.55 10.38
N LYS A 16 24.15 6.57 9.83
CA LYS A 16 23.49 7.81 9.45
C LYS A 16 22.37 7.58 8.43
N ASP A 17 22.62 6.79 7.37
CA ASP A 17 21.61 6.48 6.37
C ASP A 17 20.40 5.74 6.98
N ILE A 18 20.62 4.86 7.97
CA ILE A 18 19.54 4.17 8.68
C ILE A 18 18.74 5.17 9.52
N GLU A 19 19.40 6.09 10.25
CA GLU A 19 18.74 7.14 11.02
C GLU A 19 17.87 8.03 10.11
N ASP A 20 18.45 8.51 9.01
CA ASP A 20 17.73 9.33 8.02
C ASP A 20 16.53 8.57 7.43
N GLY A 21 16.68 7.26 7.16
CA GLY A 21 15.61 6.42 6.68
C GLY A 21 14.48 6.20 7.70
N LEU A 22 14.78 6.10 8.99
CA LEU A 22 13.77 6.04 10.06
C LEU A 22 13.02 7.37 10.16
N ILE A 23 13.73 8.49 10.14
CA ILE A 23 13.13 9.83 10.17
C ILE A 23 12.20 10.04 8.96
N GLU A 24 12.60 9.59 7.78
CA GLU A 24 11.80 9.69 6.54
C GLU A 24 10.42 9.03 6.67
N VAL A 25 10.34 7.91 7.39
CA VAL A 25 9.06 7.22 7.63
C VAL A 25 8.36 7.68 8.92
N GLY A 26 8.85 8.71 9.58
CA GLY A 26 8.23 9.29 10.78
C GLY A 26 8.61 8.62 12.10
N LEU A 27 9.67 7.81 12.11
CA LEU A 27 10.25 7.24 13.33
C LEU A 27 11.43 8.09 13.82
N THR A 28 11.78 7.95 15.11
CA THR A 28 12.95 8.61 15.70
C THR A 28 14.16 7.67 15.78
N SER A 29 15.34 8.20 16.05
CA SER A 29 16.58 7.40 16.25
C SER A 29 16.48 6.41 17.42
N ASP A 30 15.55 6.62 18.37
CA ASP A 30 15.32 5.69 19.49
C ASP A 30 14.89 4.29 19.04
N TYR A 31 14.47 4.15 17.79
CA TYR A 31 14.07 2.86 17.20
C TYR A 31 15.24 2.03 16.70
N LEU A 32 16.45 2.57 16.60
CA LEU A 32 17.63 1.87 16.08
C LEU A 32 18.00 0.60 16.87
N GLY A 33 17.79 0.63 18.18
CA GLY A 33 18.14 -0.49 19.06
C GLY A 33 16.98 -1.43 19.38
N ARG A 34 15.77 -1.20 18.84
CA ARG A 34 14.57 -1.97 19.20
C ARG A 34 14.45 -3.24 18.38
N TYR A 35 13.97 -4.29 19.04
CA TYR A 35 13.62 -5.55 18.42
C TYR A 35 12.16 -5.53 17.91
N PRO A 36 11.81 -6.37 16.90
CA PRO A 36 10.45 -6.41 16.34
C PRO A 36 9.33 -6.63 17.37
N HIS A 37 9.59 -7.39 18.44
CA HIS A 37 8.61 -7.65 19.50
C HIS A 37 8.37 -6.44 20.43
N GLU A 38 9.20 -5.42 20.36
CA GLU A 38 9.06 -4.16 21.09
C GLU A 38 8.33 -3.07 20.29
N LEU A 39 7.90 -3.41 19.05
CA LEU A 39 7.26 -2.50 18.12
C LEU A 39 5.78 -2.87 17.92
N SER A 40 4.94 -1.86 17.74
CA SER A 40 3.58 -2.09 17.25
C SER A 40 3.59 -2.58 15.79
N GLY A 41 2.49 -3.17 15.31
CA GLY A 41 2.35 -3.60 13.92
C GLY A 41 2.61 -2.47 12.93
N GLY A 42 2.07 -1.27 13.19
CA GLY A 42 2.32 -0.08 12.36
C GLY A 42 3.79 0.36 12.37
N GLN A 43 4.46 0.32 13.53
CA GLN A 43 5.89 0.63 13.63
C GLN A 43 6.76 -0.40 12.89
N CYS A 44 6.42 -1.68 12.99
CA CYS A 44 7.09 -2.73 12.20
C CYS A 44 6.93 -2.46 10.69
N GLN A 45 5.75 -2.02 10.25
CA GLN A 45 5.51 -1.69 8.85
C GLN A 45 6.31 -0.46 8.40
N LEU A 46 6.40 0.59 9.22
CA LEU A 46 7.26 1.75 8.94
C LEU A 46 8.73 1.36 8.79
N VAL A 47 9.25 0.52 9.69
CA VAL A 47 10.61 -0.02 9.58
C VAL A 47 10.80 -0.85 8.30
N ALA A 48 9.80 -1.66 7.92
CA ALA A 48 9.85 -2.43 6.67
C ALA A 48 9.91 -1.52 5.43
N ILE A 49 9.12 -0.42 5.41
CA ILE A 49 9.14 0.60 4.36
C ILE A 49 10.51 1.29 4.32
N ALA A 50 11.02 1.78 5.47
CA ALA A 50 12.34 2.39 5.55
C ALA A 50 13.42 1.45 4.98
N ARG A 51 13.42 0.19 5.39
CA ARG A 51 14.35 -0.84 4.89
C ARG A 51 14.25 -1.03 3.37
N ALA A 52 13.05 -1.02 2.81
CA ALA A 52 12.84 -1.17 1.36
C ALA A 52 13.32 0.04 0.57
N LEU A 53 13.31 1.23 1.17
CA LEU A 53 13.78 2.48 0.55
C LEU A 53 15.29 2.69 0.64
N MET A 54 15.99 2.00 1.56
CA MET A 54 17.46 2.13 1.75
C MET A 54 18.27 1.99 0.45
N PRO A 55 17.98 1.02 -0.45
CA PRO A 55 18.71 0.89 -1.70
C PRO A 55 18.42 1.97 -2.73
N LYS A 56 17.60 2.98 -2.41
CA LYS A 56 17.11 4.04 -3.31
C LYS A 56 16.49 3.43 -4.59
N PRO A 57 15.46 2.56 -4.47
CA PRO A 57 14.88 1.85 -5.59
C PRO A 57 14.17 2.80 -6.56
N GLN A 58 14.09 2.41 -7.83
CA GLN A 58 13.22 3.06 -8.82
C GLN A 58 11.82 2.44 -8.85
N LEU A 59 11.71 1.19 -8.38
CA LEU A 59 10.47 0.43 -8.29
C LEU A 59 10.31 -0.15 -6.87
N LEU A 60 9.17 0.11 -6.24
CA LEU A 60 8.78 -0.47 -4.96
C LEU A 60 7.57 -1.39 -5.17
N ILE A 61 7.66 -2.64 -4.70
CA ILE A 61 6.56 -3.59 -4.70
C ILE A 61 6.02 -3.68 -3.27
N CYS A 62 4.75 -3.31 -3.10
CA CYS A 62 4.00 -3.36 -1.85
C CYS A 62 3.00 -4.51 -1.93
N ASP A 63 3.35 -5.65 -1.36
CA ASP A 63 2.48 -6.82 -1.30
C ASP A 63 1.76 -6.84 0.05
N GLU A 64 0.45 -6.59 0.02
CA GLU A 64 -0.42 -6.48 1.20
C GLU A 64 0.11 -5.58 2.34
N ALA A 65 0.85 -4.54 1.99
CA ALA A 65 1.61 -3.70 2.91
C ALA A 65 0.77 -3.03 4.03
N VAL A 66 -0.55 -3.03 3.94
CA VAL A 66 -1.45 -2.40 4.92
C VAL A 66 -2.61 -3.30 5.37
N SER A 67 -2.65 -4.57 4.96
CA SER A 67 -3.77 -5.48 5.19
C SER A 67 -3.99 -5.81 6.68
N ALA A 68 -2.92 -5.96 7.44
CA ALA A 68 -2.95 -6.35 8.86
C ALA A 68 -3.06 -5.15 9.84
N LEU A 69 -3.24 -3.94 9.32
CA LEU A 69 -3.27 -2.72 10.13
C LEU A 69 -4.68 -2.25 10.41
N ASP A 70 -4.90 -1.64 11.57
CA ASP A 70 -6.13 -0.93 11.87
C ASP A 70 -6.36 0.27 10.93
N ALA A 71 -7.59 0.77 10.88
CA ALA A 71 -8.00 1.76 9.88
C ALA A 71 -7.25 3.09 9.99
N SER A 72 -6.89 3.54 11.21
CA SER A 72 -6.19 4.82 11.43
C SER A 72 -4.74 4.73 10.96
N ILE A 73 -4.01 3.71 11.41
CA ILE A 73 -2.61 3.47 11.02
C ILE A 73 -2.50 3.18 9.52
N ARG A 74 -3.46 2.44 8.95
CA ARG A 74 -3.54 2.20 7.51
C ARG A 74 -3.58 3.51 6.72
N GLY A 75 -4.42 4.46 7.15
CA GLY A 75 -4.50 5.78 6.52
C GLY A 75 -3.17 6.53 6.52
N GLU A 76 -2.50 6.58 7.66
CA GLU A 76 -1.20 7.23 7.83
C GLU A 76 -0.12 6.63 6.93
N ILE A 77 -0.06 5.29 6.84
CA ILE A 77 0.92 4.60 5.97
C ILE A 77 0.63 4.83 4.49
N ILE A 78 -0.63 4.87 4.08
CA ILE A 78 -1.00 5.20 2.70
C ILE A 78 -0.57 6.63 2.35
N ASP A 79 -0.81 7.60 3.22
CA ASP A 79 -0.42 8.99 3.01
C ASP A 79 1.10 9.14 2.97
N LEU A 80 1.83 8.41 3.81
CA LEU A 80 3.29 8.32 3.77
C LEU A 80 3.78 7.77 2.41
N LEU A 81 3.22 6.66 1.92
CA LEU A 81 3.60 6.05 0.64
C LEU A 81 3.31 6.97 -0.54
N LEU A 82 2.18 7.69 -0.53
CA LEU A 82 1.86 8.70 -1.55
C LEU A 82 2.85 9.86 -1.56
N ARG A 83 3.24 10.35 -0.37
CA ARG A 83 4.28 11.38 -0.23
C ARG A 83 5.62 10.90 -0.80
N ILE A 84 6.09 9.74 -0.38
CA ILE A 84 7.36 9.16 -0.86
C ILE A 84 7.33 8.91 -2.37
N LYS A 85 6.22 8.39 -2.91
CA LYS A 85 6.01 8.20 -4.36
C LYS A 85 6.22 9.50 -5.12
N SER A 86 5.64 10.60 -4.64
CA SER A 86 5.73 11.92 -5.25
C SER A 86 7.13 12.53 -5.14
N GLU A 87 7.71 12.56 -3.94
CA GLU A 87 8.99 13.19 -3.65
C GLU A 87 10.16 12.50 -4.36
N LYS A 88 10.14 11.15 -4.38
CA LYS A 88 11.22 10.35 -4.98
C LYS A 88 10.94 9.96 -6.44
N LYS A 89 9.79 10.36 -7.02
CA LYS A 89 9.35 9.93 -8.38
C LYS A 89 9.39 8.41 -8.52
N LEU A 90 8.95 7.71 -7.47
CA LEU A 90 9.04 6.27 -7.34
C LEU A 90 7.92 5.58 -8.13
N THR A 91 8.26 4.59 -8.95
CA THR A 91 7.27 3.67 -9.50
C THR A 91 6.84 2.69 -8.42
N MET A 92 5.52 2.45 -8.28
CA MET A 92 5.00 1.56 -7.24
C MET A 92 4.06 0.52 -7.84
N ILE A 93 4.26 -0.76 -7.48
CA ILE A 93 3.27 -1.82 -7.68
C ILE A 93 2.65 -2.11 -6.32
N PHE A 94 1.33 -1.97 -6.23
CA PHE A 94 0.59 -2.15 -4.99
C PHE A 94 -0.37 -3.32 -5.12
N ILE A 95 -0.13 -4.41 -4.38
CA ILE A 95 -0.97 -5.60 -4.36
C ILE A 95 -1.84 -5.52 -3.10
N ALA A 96 -3.14 -5.51 -3.27
CA ALA A 96 -4.10 -5.43 -2.17
C ALA A 96 -5.45 -6.05 -2.55
N HIS A 97 -6.19 -6.47 -1.53
CA HIS A 97 -7.59 -6.88 -1.64
C HIS A 97 -8.57 -5.76 -1.22
N ASP A 98 -8.08 -4.69 -0.59
CA ASP A 98 -8.90 -3.53 -0.22
C ASP A 98 -9.00 -2.55 -1.39
N LEU A 99 -10.14 -2.56 -2.07
CA LEU A 99 -10.38 -1.74 -3.27
C LEU A 99 -10.41 -0.24 -2.96
N ALA A 100 -10.77 0.17 -1.74
CA ALA A 100 -10.73 1.57 -1.34
C ALA A 100 -9.28 2.09 -1.29
N VAL A 101 -8.37 1.26 -0.79
CA VAL A 101 -6.92 1.55 -0.78
C VAL A 101 -6.39 1.62 -2.20
N VAL A 102 -6.69 0.64 -3.06
CA VAL A 102 -6.26 0.60 -4.46
C VAL A 102 -6.70 1.89 -5.19
N ARG A 103 -7.95 2.29 -5.03
CA ARG A 103 -8.48 3.50 -5.66
C ARG A 103 -7.76 4.77 -5.20
N LYS A 104 -7.35 4.82 -3.93
CA LYS A 104 -6.66 6.00 -3.37
C LYS A 104 -5.22 6.14 -3.86
N ILE A 105 -4.50 5.01 -4.03
CA ILE A 105 -3.03 5.03 -4.26
C ILE A 105 -2.61 4.77 -5.71
N CYS A 106 -3.43 4.07 -6.50
CA CYS A 106 -3.06 3.60 -7.83
C CYS A 106 -3.63 4.48 -8.95
N ASP A 107 -2.79 4.82 -9.92
CA ASP A 107 -3.19 5.52 -11.15
C ASP A 107 -3.81 4.54 -12.18
N ARG A 108 -3.33 3.30 -12.16
CA ARG A 108 -3.78 2.19 -13.02
C ARG A 108 -3.99 0.94 -12.19
N VAL A 109 -4.93 0.10 -12.64
CA VAL A 109 -5.30 -1.14 -11.96
C VAL A 109 -5.19 -2.31 -12.93
N ILE A 110 -4.76 -3.45 -12.40
CA ILE A 110 -4.82 -4.76 -13.04
C ILE A 110 -5.67 -5.67 -12.16
N VAL A 111 -6.79 -6.16 -12.67
CA VAL A 111 -7.64 -7.13 -11.99
C VAL A 111 -7.21 -8.54 -12.42
N MET A 112 -6.93 -9.39 -11.47
CA MET A 112 -6.48 -10.76 -11.70
C MET A 112 -7.46 -11.77 -11.09
N GLN A 113 -7.66 -12.89 -11.79
CA GLN A 113 -8.42 -14.04 -11.31
C GLN A 113 -7.70 -15.32 -11.73
N SER A 114 -7.46 -16.23 -10.77
CA SER A 114 -6.80 -17.51 -11.01
C SER A 114 -5.50 -17.40 -11.82
N GLY A 115 -4.66 -16.42 -11.50
CA GLY A 115 -3.37 -16.18 -12.16
C GLY A 115 -3.44 -15.53 -13.54
N LYS A 116 -4.63 -15.12 -14.01
CA LYS A 116 -4.82 -14.48 -15.32
C LYS A 116 -5.29 -13.04 -15.13
N ILE A 117 -4.85 -12.15 -16.02
CA ILE A 117 -5.37 -10.79 -16.10
C ILE A 117 -6.77 -10.85 -16.71
N VAL A 118 -7.75 -10.35 -15.97
CA VAL A 118 -9.16 -10.25 -16.39
C VAL A 118 -9.44 -8.90 -17.02
N GLU A 119 -8.95 -7.84 -16.37
CA GLU A 119 -9.14 -6.46 -16.82
C GLU A 119 -7.99 -5.58 -16.36
N GLN A 120 -7.69 -4.53 -17.12
CA GLN A 120 -6.69 -3.53 -16.74
C GLN A 120 -6.99 -2.17 -17.36
N GLY A 121 -6.65 -1.11 -16.67
CA GLY A 121 -6.87 0.25 -17.18
C GLY A 121 -6.55 1.34 -16.18
N PRO A 122 -6.85 2.61 -16.52
CA PRO A 122 -6.88 3.70 -15.56
C PRO A 122 -7.83 3.36 -14.41
N THR A 123 -7.44 3.67 -13.18
CA THR A 123 -8.20 3.31 -11.96
C THR A 123 -9.66 3.79 -12.05
N GLU A 124 -9.87 5.06 -12.40
CA GLU A 124 -11.22 5.62 -12.50
C GLU A 124 -12.09 4.88 -13.55
N LYS A 125 -11.52 4.51 -14.72
CA LYS A 125 -12.26 3.76 -15.74
C LYS A 125 -12.69 2.39 -15.21
N VAL A 126 -11.74 1.61 -14.65
CA VAL A 126 -12.02 0.25 -14.16
C VAL A 126 -13.03 0.27 -13.01
N PHE A 127 -12.98 1.29 -12.14
CA PHE A 127 -13.87 1.39 -10.98
C PHE A 127 -15.29 1.84 -11.33
N PHE A 128 -15.47 2.73 -12.31
CA PHE A 128 -16.78 3.27 -12.64
C PHE A 128 -17.43 2.63 -13.87
N GLU A 129 -16.63 2.12 -14.79
CA GLU A 129 -17.08 1.52 -16.05
C GLU A 129 -16.38 0.18 -16.29
N PRO A 130 -16.52 -0.82 -15.36
CA PRO A 130 -15.90 -2.13 -15.53
C PRO A 130 -16.46 -2.83 -16.78
N GLU A 131 -15.57 -3.33 -17.63
CA GLU A 131 -15.94 -4.03 -18.87
C GLU A 131 -16.17 -5.54 -18.63
N LYS A 132 -15.67 -6.08 -17.52
CA LYS A 132 -15.76 -7.50 -17.19
C LYS A 132 -16.69 -7.75 -16.02
N GLU A 133 -17.55 -8.75 -16.18
CA GLU A 133 -18.51 -9.17 -15.15
C GLU A 133 -17.82 -9.47 -13.80
N TYR A 134 -16.67 -10.15 -13.84
CA TYR A 134 -15.90 -10.43 -12.63
C TYR A 134 -15.48 -9.15 -11.90
N THR A 135 -15.00 -8.14 -12.64
CA THR A 135 -14.61 -6.84 -12.06
C THR A 135 -15.82 -6.13 -11.47
N ALA A 136 -16.95 -6.11 -12.20
CA ALA A 136 -18.20 -5.50 -11.71
C ALA A 136 -18.67 -6.17 -10.41
N ASN A 137 -18.63 -7.50 -10.34
CA ASN A 137 -19.00 -8.27 -9.15
C ASN A 137 -18.05 -7.97 -7.98
N LEU A 138 -16.72 -7.93 -8.23
CA LEU A 138 -15.72 -7.59 -7.24
C LEU A 138 -15.96 -6.19 -6.65
N LEU A 139 -16.19 -5.19 -7.49
CA LEU A 139 -16.46 -3.80 -7.08
C LEU A 139 -17.79 -3.69 -6.33
N SER A 140 -18.81 -4.45 -6.75
CA SER A 140 -20.11 -4.44 -6.09
C SER A 140 -20.07 -5.00 -4.67
N ALA A 141 -19.10 -5.86 -4.34
CA ALA A 141 -18.92 -6.45 -3.02
C ALA A 141 -18.29 -5.47 -2.00
N VAL A 142 -17.78 -4.33 -2.44
CA VAL A 142 -17.21 -3.31 -1.54
C VAL A 142 -18.34 -2.61 -0.78
N PRO A 143 -18.33 -2.63 0.56
CA PRO A 143 -19.28 -1.87 1.36
C PRO A 143 -19.20 -0.37 1.03
N VAL A 144 -20.33 0.28 0.85
CA VAL A 144 -20.37 1.73 0.70
C VAL A 144 -20.36 2.34 2.10
N PRO A 145 -19.47 3.30 2.42
CA PRO A 145 -19.40 3.89 3.76
C PRO A 145 -20.69 4.62 4.20
N ASP A 146 -21.59 4.94 3.25
CA ASP A 146 -22.89 5.55 3.55
C ASP A 146 -23.96 4.46 3.75
N PRO A 147 -24.51 4.31 4.98
CA PRO A 147 -25.52 3.31 5.29
C PRO A 147 -26.79 3.41 4.43
N ARG A 148 -27.11 4.61 3.91
CA ARG A 148 -28.29 4.82 3.05
C ARG A 148 -28.06 4.19 1.67
N LYS A 149 -26.89 4.44 1.10
CA LYS A 149 -26.50 3.86 -0.20
C LYS A 149 -26.29 2.35 -0.13
N GLU A 150 -25.82 1.84 1.00
CA GLU A 150 -25.69 0.39 1.23
C GLU A 150 -27.07 -0.28 1.26
N LYS A 151 -28.05 0.34 1.89
CA LYS A 151 -29.43 -0.15 1.91
C LYS A 151 -30.06 -0.15 0.52
N GLU A 152 -29.82 0.87 -0.32
CA GLU A 152 -30.25 0.92 -1.71
C GLU A 152 -29.64 -0.17 -2.57
N LYS A 153 -28.31 -0.42 -2.44
CA LYS A 153 -27.63 -1.54 -3.08
C LYS A 153 -28.21 -2.89 -2.68
N TYR A 154 -28.51 -3.08 -1.40
CA TYR A 154 -29.11 -4.32 -0.91
C TYR A 154 -30.48 -4.58 -1.53
N ILE A 155 -31.34 -3.56 -1.57
CA ILE A 155 -32.68 -3.63 -2.17
C ILE A 155 -32.61 -3.97 -3.66
N GLN A 156 -31.70 -3.33 -4.41
CA GLN A 156 -31.50 -3.60 -5.85
C GLN A 156 -31.06 -5.05 -6.14
N ARG A 157 -30.17 -5.61 -5.29
CA ARG A 157 -29.72 -7.01 -5.41
C ARG A 157 -30.86 -8.01 -5.16
N THR A 158 -31.67 -7.76 -4.14
CA THR A 158 -32.80 -8.65 -3.77
C THR A 158 -33.95 -8.60 -4.78
N GLN A 159 -34.03 -7.58 -5.63
CA GLN A 159 -35.02 -7.48 -6.71
C GLN A 159 -34.56 -8.05 -8.05
N ALA A 160 -33.29 -8.41 -8.18
CA ALA A 160 -32.71 -8.97 -9.41
C ALA A 160 -32.57 -10.51 -9.38
N GLU A 161 -32.92 -11.17 -8.26
CA GLU A 161 -33.11 -12.60 -8.10
C GLU A 161 -34.60 -12.99 -8.26
#